data_188d63676a6fe5fc5d03cd2f1945034d
#
_entry.id   188d63676a6fe5fc5d03cd2f1945034d
#
_cell.length_a   1.000
_cell.length_b   1.000
_cell.length_c   1.000
_cell.angle_alpha   90.00
_cell.angle_beta   90.00
_cell.angle_gamma   90.00
#
_symmetry.space_group_name_H-M   'P 1'
#
loop_
_entity.id
_entity.type
_entity.pdbx_description
1 polymer ?
#
loop_
_entity_poly.entity_id
_entity_poly.type
_entity_poly.pdbx_seq_one_letter_code
_entity_poly.pdbx_strand_id
1 'polypeptide(L)'
;MKKFMAVYRGEPGKGNAEWNKLSENERKQRMQQGMDAWGAWMQKNFSQIVYPGGPLGKTLQVNREGISNKVNTDCGFVIVEASSHEEAAKLFLNHPHFSIFPGENVEIMECLPVPVRPQ
;
A
#
# COMPACT_ATOMS: atom_id res chain seq x y z
N MET A 1 2.34 0.10 -21.87
CA MET A 1 2.88 -0.14 -20.51
C MET A 1 2.02 -1.16 -19.78
N LYS A 2 2.63 -1.87 -18.86
CA LYS A 2 1.92 -2.84 -18.02
C LYS A 2 1.40 -2.15 -16.77
N LYS A 3 0.31 -2.70 -16.23
CA LYS A 3 -0.29 -2.19 -15.00
C LYS A 3 0.07 -3.08 -13.82
N PHE A 4 0.30 -2.46 -12.68
CA PHE A 4 0.70 -3.14 -11.45
C PHE A 4 -0.12 -2.64 -10.29
N MET A 5 -0.56 -3.56 -9.44
CA MET A 5 -1.22 -3.22 -8.19
C MET A 5 -0.18 -3.26 -7.08
N ALA A 6 -0.05 -2.16 -6.38
CA ALA A 6 0.81 -2.08 -5.20
C ALA A 6 -0.07 -2.08 -3.96
N VAL A 7 0.20 -3.00 -3.05
CA VAL A 7 -0.54 -3.16 -1.80
C VAL A 7 0.38 -2.77 -0.65
N TYR A 8 -0.08 -1.80 0.14
CA TYR A 8 0.63 -1.36 1.34
C TYR A 8 0.27 -2.29 2.49
N ARG A 9 1.26 -2.98 3.06
CA ARG A 9 1.02 -4.00 4.07
C ARG A 9 1.59 -3.63 5.43
N GLY A 10 0.92 -4.08 6.46
CA GLY A 10 1.31 -3.91 7.85
C GLY A 10 0.22 -4.42 8.77
N GLU A 11 0.57 -4.79 10.01
CA GLU A 11 -0.41 -5.23 10.98
C GLU A 11 -0.96 -4.03 11.76
N PRO A 12 -2.30 -3.88 11.84
CA PRO A 12 -2.90 -2.79 12.61
C PRO A 12 -2.52 -2.88 14.09
N GLY A 13 -2.20 -1.74 14.67
CA GLY A 13 -1.84 -1.66 16.09
C GLY A 13 -0.45 -2.18 16.44
N LYS A 14 0.26 -2.75 15.48
CA LYS A 14 1.66 -3.13 15.66
C LYS A 14 2.53 -2.14 14.90
N GLY A 15 3.16 -1.22 15.60
CA GLY A 15 4.22 -0.43 15.01
C GLY A 15 5.54 -1.20 15.04
N ASN A 16 6.57 -0.66 14.38
CA ASN A 16 7.92 -1.16 14.58
C ASN A 16 8.46 -0.64 15.94
N ALA A 17 9.58 -1.18 16.38
CA ALA A 17 10.15 -0.81 17.67
C ALA A 17 10.44 0.69 17.79
N GLU A 18 10.89 1.30 16.72
CA GLU A 18 11.17 2.74 16.69
C GLU A 18 9.90 3.56 16.88
N TRP A 19 8.83 3.21 16.15
CA TRP A 19 7.54 3.89 16.25
C TRP A 19 6.96 3.79 17.67
N ASN A 20 7.05 2.60 18.27
CA ASN A 20 6.49 2.34 19.59
C ASN A 20 7.22 3.11 20.71
N LYS A 21 8.45 3.54 20.48
CA LYS A 21 9.21 4.34 21.41
C LYS A 21 8.88 5.83 21.36
N LEU A 22 8.16 6.26 20.31
CA LEU A 22 7.82 7.68 20.16
C LEU A 22 6.75 8.10 21.16
N SER A 23 6.84 9.34 21.64
CA SER A 23 5.77 9.96 22.40
C SER A 23 4.56 10.23 21.50
N GLU A 24 3.43 10.55 22.10
CA GLU A 24 2.22 10.89 21.36
C GLU A 24 2.45 12.08 20.42
N ASN A 25 3.12 13.11 20.91
CA ASN A 25 3.44 14.29 20.09
C ASN A 25 4.37 13.95 18.94
N GLU A 26 5.38 13.12 19.19
CA GLU A 26 6.30 12.68 18.14
C GLU A 26 5.59 11.87 17.07
N ARG A 27 4.64 11.01 17.46
CA ARG A 27 3.83 10.25 16.50
C ARG A 27 2.98 11.15 15.64
N LYS A 28 2.36 12.18 16.24
CA LYS A 28 1.58 13.16 15.48
C LYS A 28 2.42 13.90 14.45
N GLN A 29 3.62 14.31 14.83
CA GLN A 29 4.55 14.97 13.93
C GLN A 29 4.99 14.04 12.79
N ARG A 30 5.28 12.78 13.12
CA ARG A 30 5.62 11.76 12.12
C ARG A 30 4.47 11.50 11.16
N MET A 31 3.25 11.43 11.68
CA MET A 31 2.07 11.23 10.83
C MET A 31 1.89 12.40 9.86
N GLN A 32 2.04 13.63 10.32
CA GLN A 32 1.95 14.80 9.45
C GLN A 32 3.05 14.79 8.40
N GLN A 33 4.27 14.52 8.81
CA GLN A 33 5.41 14.40 7.91
C GLN A 33 5.18 13.32 6.86
N GLY A 34 4.65 12.17 7.30
CA GLY A 34 4.36 11.04 6.41
C GLY A 34 3.25 11.38 5.40
N MET A 35 2.21 12.07 5.83
CA MET A 35 1.13 12.49 4.93
C MET A 35 1.63 13.48 3.89
N ASP A 36 2.46 14.43 4.29
CA ASP A 36 3.06 15.38 3.37
C ASP A 36 3.97 14.69 2.36
N ALA A 37 4.78 13.75 2.83
CA ALA A 37 5.66 12.98 1.96
C ALA A 37 4.88 12.08 1.01
N TRP A 38 3.77 11.51 1.47
CA TRP A 38 2.90 10.67 0.63
C TRP A 38 2.27 11.51 -0.49
N GLY A 39 1.77 12.71 -0.15
CA GLY A 39 1.23 13.63 -1.14
C GLY A 39 2.28 14.02 -2.18
N ALA A 40 3.51 14.29 -1.75
CA ALA A 40 4.61 14.60 -2.64
C ALA A 40 4.94 13.41 -3.56
N TRP A 41 4.92 12.18 -3.02
CA TRP A 41 5.12 10.96 -3.81
C TRP A 41 4.05 10.81 -4.88
N MET A 42 2.79 11.05 -4.53
CA MET A 42 1.67 10.99 -5.47
C MET A 42 1.84 12.00 -6.61
N GLN A 43 2.25 13.22 -6.29
CA GLN A 43 2.48 14.25 -7.31
C GLN A 43 3.67 13.92 -8.21
N LYS A 44 4.77 13.47 -7.63
CA LYS A 44 5.97 13.09 -8.37
C LYS A 44 5.69 11.99 -9.38
N ASN A 45 4.86 11.03 -9.01
CA ASN A 45 4.56 9.86 -9.83
C ASN A 45 3.20 9.93 -10.50
N PHE A 46 2.59 11.09 -10.55
CA PHE A 46 1.22 11.28 -11.04
C PHE A 46 1.00 10.69 -12.42
N SER A 47 1.95 10.88 -13.34
CA SER A 47 1.83 10.37 -14.71
C SER A 47 1.81 8.84 -14.80
N GLN A 48 2.30 8.15 -13.77
CA GLN A 48 2.35 6.70 -13.73
C GLN A 48 1.21 6.09 -12.92
N ILE A 49 0.44 6.91 -12.22
CA ILE A 49 -0.69 6.44 -11.41
C ILE A 49 -1.90 6.26 -12.32
N VAL A 50 -2.37 5.01 -12.43
CA VAL A 50 -3.57 4.66 -13.19
C VAL A 50 -4.82 4.86 -12.33
N TYR A 51 -4.75 4.43 -11.09
CA TYR A 51 -5.83 4.58 -10.11
C TYR A 51 -5.21 4.89 -8.74
N PRO A 52 -5.60 5.98 -8.12
CA PRO A 52 -4.96 6.39 -6.86
C PRO A 52 -5.25 5.45 -5.70
N GLY A 53 -6.31 4.64 -5.78
CA GLY A 53 -6.68 3.75 -4.70
C GLY A 53 -7.02 4.49 -3.43
N GLY A 54 -6.56 3.98 -2.31
CA GLY A 54 -6.79 4.60 -1.02
C GLY A 54 -6.56 3.62 0.12
N PRO A 55 -6.78 4.09 1.35
CA PRO A 55 -6.70 3.21 2.52
C PRO A 55 -7.81 2.17 2.50
N LEU A 56 -7.51 0.99 3.02
CA LEU A 56 -8.45 -0.12 3.15
C LEU A 56 -8.80 -0.31 4.62
N GLY A 57 -10.08 -0.53 4.88
CA GLY A 57 -10.60 -0.63 6.23
C GLY A 57 -10.81 -2.07 6.70
N LYS A 58 -11.86 -2.26 7.50
CA LYS A 58 -12.20 -3.55 8.09
C LYS A 58 -12.34 -4.64 7.03
N THR A 59 -11.78 -5.80 7.30
CA THR A 59 -11.79 -6.94 6.40
C THR A 59 -12.79 -8.00 6.86
N LEU A 60 -13.65 -8.42 5.93
CA LEU A 60 -14.44 -9.62 6.09
C LEU A 60 -13.93 -10.68 5.13
N GLN A 61 -13.81 -11.89 5.62
CA GLN A 61 -13.40 -13.04 4.81
C GLN A 61 -14.61 -13.86 4.42
N VAL A 62 -14.66 -14.27 3.15
CA VAL A 62 -15.70 -15.17 2.65
C VAL A 62 -15.01 -16.42 2.16
N ASN A 63 -15.47 -17.57 2.65
CA ASN A 63 -14.99 -18.89 2.22
C ASN A 63 -16.16 -19.88 2.23
N ARG A 64 -15.87 -21.17 2.08
CA ARG A 64 -16.92 -22.21 2.06
C ARG A 64 -17.76 -22.25 3.32
N GLU A 65 -17.22 -21.80 4.44
CA GLU A 65 -17.89 -21.81 5.73
C GLU A 65 -18.74 -20.55 5.97
N GLY A 66 -18.71 -19.62 5.02
CA GLY A 66 -19.48 -18.37 5.11
C GLY A 66 -18.62 -17.15 5.31
N ILE A 67 -19.13 -16.21 6.07
CA ILE A 67 -18.51 -14.90 6.29
C ILE A 67 -17.92 -14.84 7.69
N SER A 68 -16.69 -14.36 7.80
CA SER A 68 -16.03 -14.22 9.10
C SER A 68 -15.19 -12.94 9.13
N ASN A 69 -14.85 -12.50 10.33
CA ASN A 69 -13.94 -11.38 10.54
C ASN A 69 -12.50 -11.84 10.29
N LYS A 70 -11.69 -10.94 9.75
CA LYS A 70 -10.26 -11.17 9.58
C LYS A 70 -9.52 -9.88 9.91
N VAL A 71 -8.35 -10.00 10.51
CA VAL A 71 -7.47 -8.87 10.76
C VAL A 71 -6.98 -8.36 9.40
N ASN A 72 -7.14 -7.06 9.15
CA ASN A 72 -6.69 -6.45 7.92
C ASN A 72 -5.18 -6.18 7.98
N THR A 73 -4.43 -6.85 7.11
CA THR A 73 -2.99 -6.61 6.93
C THR A 73 -2.69 -5.84 5.64
N ASP A 74 -3.71 -5.53 4.84
CA ASP A 74 -3.60 -4.76 3.62
C ASP A 74 -4.10 -3.34 3.91
N CYS A 75 -3.17 -2.43 4.17
CA CYS A 75 -3.48 -1.08 4.67
C CYS A 75 -4.06 -0.15 3.60
N GLY A 76 -3.72 -0.41 2.34
CA GLY A 76 -4.16 0.42 1.22
C GLY A 76 -3.59 -0.12 -0.08
N PHE A 77 -3.92 0.57 -1.18
CA PHE A 77 -3.43 0.16 -2.49
C PHE A 77 -3.37 1.34 -3.46
N VAL A 78 -2.61 1.14 -4.54
CA VAL A 78 -2.55 2.04 -5.68
C VAL A 78 -2.28 1.20 -6.93
N ILE A 79 -2.78 1.64 -8.08
CA ILE A 79 -2.46 0.99 -9.36
C ILE A 79 -1.59 1.94 -10.17
N VAL A 80 -0.44 1.44 -10.60
CA VAL A 80 0.52 2.20 -11.40
C VAL A 80 0.78 1.49 -12.72
N GLU A 81 1.33 2.22 -13.69
CA GLU A 81 1.83 1.62 -14.92
C GLU A 81 3.33 1.87 -15.04
N ALA A 82 4.02 0.89 -15.63
CA ALA A 82 5.45 0.95 -15.83
C ALA A 82 5.84 0.03 -16.97
N SER A 83 7.06 0.20 -17.47
CA SER A 83 7.57 -0.62 -18.57
C SER A 83 7.89 -2.06 -18.15
N SER A 84 8.18 -2.27 -16.86
CA SER A 84 8.49 -3.59 -16.32
C SER A 84 8.10 -3.68 -14.86
N HIS A 85 8.04 -4.90 -14.33
CA HIS A 85 7.79 -5.16 -12.92
C HIS A 85 8.83 -4.47 -12.02
N GLU A 86 10.08 -4.57 -12.42
CA GLU A 86 11.18 -3.93 -11.67
C GLU A 86 11.04 -2.41 -11.66
N GLU A 87 10.70 -1.79 -12.77
CA GLU A 87 10.48 -0.35 -12.83
C GLU A 87 9.30 0.08 -11.95
N ALA A 88 8.23 -0.72 -11.93
CA ALA A 88 7.11 -0.47 -11.02
C ALA A 88 7.55 -0.53 -9.56
N ALA A 89 8.33 -1.53 -9.19
CA ALA A 89 8.83 -1.69 -7.83
C ALA A 89 9.72 -0.52 -7.40
N LYS A 90 10.55 -0.02 -8.31
CA LYS A 90 11.45 1.11 -8.03
C LYS A 90 10.70 2.38 -7.61
N LEU A 91 9.46 2.56 -8.04
CA LEU A 91 8.66 3.72 -7.65
C LEU A 91 8.44 3.77 -6.13
N PHE A 92 8.49 2.63 -5.46
CA PHE A 92 8.16 2.51 -4.04
C PHE A 92 9.40 2.43 -3.13
N LEU A 93 10.59 2.59 -3.67
CA LEU A 93 11.81 2.65 -2.84
C LEU A 93 11.70 3.83 -1.87
N ASN A 94 11.97 3.58 -0.60
CA ASN A 94 11.89 4.58 0.49
C ASN A 94 10.52 5.25 0.62
N HIS A 95 9.45 4.53 0.23
CA HIS A 95 8.09 5.06 0.31
C HIS A 95 7.73 5.40 1.77
N PRO A 96 6.98 6.51 2.00
CA PRO A 96 6.60 6.93 3.36
C PRO A 96 5.89 5.87 4.18
N HIS A 97 5.19 4.93 3.55
CA HIS A 97 4.49 3.85 4.24
C HIS A 97 5.38 3.12 5.23
N PHE A 98 6.64 2.86 4.88
CA PHE A 98 7.57 2.14 5.75
C PHE A 98 8.79 2.98 6.17
N SER A 99 9.06 4.09 5.49
CA SER A 99 10.20 4.94 5.85
C SER A 99 9.84 6.00 6.90
N ILE A 100 8.55 6.37 7.00
CA ILE A 100 8.05 7.37 7.96
C ILE A 100 6.97 6.74 8.85
N PHE A 101 5.94 6.12 8.23
CA PHE A 101 4.92 5.38 8.95
C PHE A 101 5.45 4.00 9.38
N PRO A 102 4.79 3.36 10.34
CA PRO A 102 5.22 2.04 10.83
C PRO A 102 4.74 0.88 9.96
N GLY A 103 4.59 1.11 8.66
CA GLY A 103 4.22 0.06 7.72
C GLY A 103 5.31 -0.97 7.54
N GLU A 104 4.94 -2.13 7.08
CA GLU A 104 5.86 -3.25 6.92
C GLU A 104 6.55 -3.24 5.57
N ASN A 105 5.77 -3.21 4.49
CA ASN A 105 6.30 -3.24 3.13
C ASN A 105 5.24 -2.78 2.12
N VAL A 106 5.63 -2.76 0.85
CA VAL A 106 4.73 -2.60 -0.29
C VAL A 106 4.96 -3.80 -1.21
N GLU A 107 3.90 -4.49 -1.58
CA GLU A 107 3.98 -5.63 -2.50
C GLU A 107 3.37 -5.23 -3.83
N ILE A 108 4.12 -5.48 -4.90
CA ILE A 108 3.74 -5.04 -6.24
C ILE A 108 3.50 -6.26 -7.12
N MET A 109 2.31 -6.35 -7.69
CA MET A 109 1.87 -7.47 -8.52
C MET A 109 1.39 -6.97 -9.87
N GLU A 110 1.76 -7.67 -10.95
CA GLU A 110 1.24 -7.32 -12.26
C GLU A 110 -0.25 -7.64 -12.35
N CYS A 111 -1.02 -6.71 -12.89
CA CYS A 111 -2.44 -6.93 -13.17
C CYS A 111 -2.56 -7.64 -14.51
N LEU A 112 -2.74 -8.94 -14.47
CA LEU A 112 -2.87 -9.75 -15.68
C LEU A 112 -4.27 -9.65 -16.25
N PRO A 113 -4.43 -9.83 -17.57
CA PRO A 113 -5.75 -9.83 -18.16
C PRO A 113 -6.56 -11.03 -17.67
N VAL A 114 -7.87 -10.86 -17.57
CA VAL A 114 -8.77 -11.96 -17.22
C VAL A 114 -8.71 -12.99 -18.35
N PRO A 115 -8.47 -14.29 -18.04
CA PRO A 115 -8.45 -15.31 -19.08
C PRO A 115 -9.77 -15.38 -19.84
N VAL A 116 -9.66 -15.46 -21.18
CA VAL A 116 -10.83 -15.62 -22.02
C VAL A 116 -11.30 -17.08 -21.93
N ARG A 117 -12.61 -17.26 -21.67
CA ARG A 117 -13.19 -18.58 -21.61
C ARG A 117 -13.13 -19.22 -23.00
N PRO A 118 -12.59 -20.44 -23.15
CA PRO A 118 -12.66 -21.14 -24.44
C PRO A 118 -14.13 -21.41 -24.81
N GLN A 119 -14.43 -21.23 -26.09
CA GLN A 119 -15.77 -21.50 -26.61
C GLN A 119 -15.81 -22.86 -27.27
#